data_2ce0dacb58d44a00dd258d0388e2eea9
#
_entry.id   2ce0dacb58d44a00dd258d0388e2eea9
#
_cell.length_a   1.000
_cell.length_b   1.000
_cell.length_c   1.000
_cell.angle_alpha   90.00
_cell.angle_beta   90.00
_cell.angle_gamma   90.00
#
_symmetry.space_group_name_H-M   'P 1'
#
loop_
_entity.id
_entity.type
_entity.pdbx_description
1 polymer ?
#
loop_
_entity_poly.entity_id
_entity_poly.type
_entity_poly.pdbx_seq_one_letter_code
_entity_poly.pdbx_strand_id
1 'polypeptide(L)'
;EVVFTSGATEANAMALAGIRPGDLVAASDLEHPSIRENLTLAESRGARVNRLPRADRGIINPHDWAALCTEAPNLQVATLAGHETGAVQDMAALIDATRRRFGDAGAWHIDATQAVGKIPVDFHRLEVWTLSFSAHKFFGPKGVGALLVRRGVSLPPLFVGGGQQRGRRSGTEAVYLAVGMAKALRMAVDDMVDRQIACTQLREGFLAGIAPCKPWEILGPLAGGLNHVLLIAFSGVRSDMALMALDLEGISCSAGAACSSGSSLPSPALALIGLPEEHRKSVIRFSLGPFLNPDEVSMAGSAVAKIIARLRGPHA
;
A
#
# COMPACT_ATOMS: atom_id res chain seq x y z
N GLU A 1 -8.40 1.08 -21.02
CA GLU A 1 -9.76 0.74 -20.63
C GLU A 1 -9.90 0.83 -19.12
N VAL A 2 -11.11 1.22 -18.63
CA VAL A 2 -11.45 1.22 -17.20
C VAL A 2 -12.44 0.09 -16.95
N VAL A 3 -12.16 -0.75 -15.97
CA VAL A 3 -13.07 -1.81 -15.49
C VAL A 3 -13.43 -1.48 -14.05
N PHE A 4 -14.72 -1.22 -13.79
CA PHE A 4 -15.22 -0.98 -12.44
C PHE A 4 -15.32 -2.28 -11.66
N THR A 5 -14.85 -2.25 -10.41
CA THR A 5 -14.81 -3.37 -9.48
C THR A 5 -15.42 -2.96 -8.13
N SER A 6 -15.61 -3.89 -7.22
CA SER A 6 -16.04 -3.58 -5.84
C SER A 6 -14.96 -2.90 -4.98
N GLY A 7 -13.72 -2.86 -5.47
CA GLY A 7 -12.57 -2.26 -4.79
C GLY A 7 -11.26 -2.81 -5.33
N ALA A 8 -10.14 -2.34 -4.79
CA ALA A 8 -8.81 -2.78 -5.22
C ALA A 8 -8.57 -4.28 -5.01
N THR A 9 -9.18 -4.92 -4.01
CA THR A 9 -9.05 -6.35 -3.78
C THR A 9 -9.56 -7.16 -4.98
N GLU A 10 -10.73 -6.82 -5.53
CA GLU A 10 -11.26 -7.44 -6.74
C GLU A 10 -10.39 -7.07 -7.95
N ALA A 11 -9.98 -5.80 -8.09
CA ALA A 11 -9.14 -5.34 -9.18
C ALA A 11 -7.78 -6.09 -9.23
N ASN A 12 -7.12 -6.27 -8.08
CA ASN A 12 -5.88 -7.03 -7.96
C ASN A 12 -6.11 -8.52 -8.32
N ALA A 13 -7.18 -9.13 -7.80
CA ALA A 13 -7.51 -10.52 -8.13
C ALA A 13 -7.75 -10.70 -9.64
N MET A 14 -8.43 -9.74 -10.29
CA MET A 14 -8.64 -9.77 -11.76
C MET A 14 -7.33 -9.65 -12.53
N ALA A 15 -6.41 -8.78 -12.11
CA ALA A 15 -5.11 -8.62 -12.76
C ALA A 15 -4.26 -9.89 -12.67
N LEU A 16 -4.37 -10.65 -11.57
CA LEU A 16 -3.61 -11.85 -11.29
C LEU A 16 -4.29 -13.14 -11.78
N ALA A 17 -5.55 -13.09 -12.18
CA ALA A 17 -6.33 -14.25 -12.60
C ALA A 17 -5.76 -14.97 -13.83
N GLY A 18 -4.94 -14.29 -14.63
CA GLY A 18 -4.29 -14.83 -15.81
C GLY A 18 -3.03 -15.65 -15.57
N ILE A 19 -2.53 -15.72 -14.33
CA ILE A 19 -1.33 -16.49 -13.98
C ILE A 19 -1.60 -17.98 -14.14
N ARG A 20 -0.70 -18.68 -14.85
CA ARG A 20 -0.82 -20.10 -15.21
C ARG A 20 0.23 -20.94 -14.49
N PRO A 21 0.03 -22.26 -14.38
CA PRO A 21 1.09 -23.18 -13.97
C PRO A 21 2.34 -23.00 -14.83
N GLY A 22 3.52 -22.91 -14.18
CA GLY A 22 4.80 -22.67 -14.85
C GLY A 22 5.16 -21.21 -15.08
N ASP A 23 4.22 -20.26 -15.03
CA ASP A 23 4.54 -18.83 -15.13
C ASP A 23 5.48 -18.40 -14.01
N LEU A 24 6.43 -17.53 -14.36
CA LEU A 24 7.32 -16.86 -13.41
C LEU A 24 6.76 -15.46 -13.09
N VAL A 25 6.56 -15.21 -11.80
CA VAL A 25 6.10 -13.91 -11.30
C VAL A 25 7.17 -13.29 -10.40
N ALA A 26 7.50 -12.02 -10.64
CA ALA A 26 8.33 -11.22 -9.74
C ALA A 26 7.42 -10.36 -8.84
N ALA A 27 7.64 -10.38 -7.53
CA ALA A 27 6.83 -9.63 -6.57
C ALA A 27 7.65 -9.25 -5.32
N SER A 28 7.04 -8.54 -4.38
CA SER A 28 7.60 -8.28 -3.06
C SER A 28 6.58 -8.60 -1.95
N ASP A 29 7.06 -8.77 -0.71
CA ASP A 29 6.18 -8.90 0.45
C ASP A 29 5.72 -7.53 1.01
N LEU A 30 6.07 -6.43 0.33
CA LEU A 30 5.48 -5.11 0.57
C LEU A 30 4.03 -5.01 0.07
N GLU A 31 3.63 -5.97 -0.77
CA GLU A 31 2.32 -5.99 -1.39
C GLU A 31 1.19 -6.14 -0.34
N HIS A 32 0.04 -5.54 -0.68
CA HIS A 32 -1.17 -5.73 0.13
C HIS A 32 -1.59 -7.21 0.14
N PRO A 33 -2.25 -7.72 1.21
CA PRO A 33 -2.77 -9.10 1.25
C PRO A 33 -3.58 -9.52 0.02
N SER A 34 -4.35 -8.60 -0.61
CA SER A 34 -5.08 -8.89 -1.84
C SER A 34 -4.20 -9.30 -3.04
N ILE A 35 -2.90 -9.00 -2.99
CA ILE A 35 -1.91 -9.48 -3.97
C ILE A 35 -1.22 -10.71 -3.41
N ARG A 36 -0.67 -10.65 -2.20
CA ARG A 36 0.11 -11.77 -1.62
C ARG A 36 -0.67 -13.07 -1.57
N GLU A 37 -1.94 -13.02 -1.12
CA GLU A 37 -2.78 -14.21 -1.04
C GLU A 37 -3.13 -14.78 -2.43
N ASN A 38 -3.35 -13.91 -3.43
CA ASN A 38 -3.55 -14.35 -4.81
C ASN A 38 -2.27 -14.95 -5.41
N LEU A 39 -1.08 -14.43 -5.07
CA LEU A 39 0.19 -15.04 -5.47
C LEU A 39 0.41 -16.40 -4.81
N THR A 40 0.11 -16.54 -3.51
CA THR A 40 0.15 -17.83 -2.80
C THR A 40 -0.82 -18.85 -3.45
N LEU A 41 -2.01 -18.39 -3.84
CA LEU A 41 -2.94 -19.24 -4.58
C LEU A 41 -2.39 -19.62 -5.96
N ALA A 42 -1.72 -18.72 -6.66
CA ALA A 42 -1.08 -19.05 -7.95
C ALA A 42 0.08 -20.06 -7.76
N GLU A 43 0.90 -19.91 -6.70
CA GLU A 43 1.94 -20.90 -6.35
C GLU A 43 1.36 -22.30 -6.09
N SER A 44 0.25 -22.39 -5.36
CA SER A 44 -0.42 -23.66 -5.10
C SER A 44 -0.96 -24.35 -6.38
N ARG A 45 -1.10 -23.57 -7.46
CA ARG A 45 -1.51 -24.04 -8.80
C ARG A 45 -0.33 -24.29 -9.75
N GLY A 46 0.91 -24.14 -9.26
CA GLY A 46 2.13 -24.45 -10.01
C GLY A 46 2.81 -23.23 -10.66
N ALA A 47 2.45 -22.01 -10.35
CA ALA A 47 3.24 -20.83 -10.71
C ALA A 47 4.50 -20.72 -9.84
N ARG A 48 5.53 -20.04 -10.35
CA ARG A 48 6.76 -19.75 -9.62
C ARG A 48 6.74 -18.27 -9.25
N VAL A 49 6.83 -17.95 -7.96
CA VAL A 49 6.85 -16.56 -7.49
C VAL A 49 8.20 -16.26 -6.83
N ASN A 50 8.97 -15.40 -7.46
CA ASN A 50 10.20 -14.89 -6.89
C ASN A 50 9.91 -13.61 -6.11
N ARG A 51 10.19 -13.64 -4.80
CA ARG A 51 9.95 -12.51 -3.90
C ARG A 51 11.22 -11.76 -3.59
N LEU A 52 11.15 -10.43 -3.64
CA LEU A 52 12.26 -9.55 -3.28
C LEU A 52 12.64 -9.79 -1.81
N PRO A 53 13.93 -10.06 -1.50
CA PRO A 53 14.34 -10.41 -0.15
C PRO A 53 14.51 -9.21 0.79
N ARG A 54 14.67 -8.00 0.24
CA ARG A 54 14.93 -6.79 1.03
C ARG A 54 14.46 -5.53 0.31
N ALA A 55 13.97 -4.55 1.11
CA ALA A 55 13.64 -3.20 0.66
C ALA A 55 14.06 -2.19 1.74
N ASP A 56 14.85 -1.20 1.37
CA ASP A 56 15.31 -0.18 2.33
C ASP A 56 14.17 0.77 2.68
N ARG A 57 13.73 0.77 3.96
CA ARG A 57 12.59 1.57 4.44
C ARG A 57 11.32 1.41 3.57
N GLY A 58 11.18 0.26 2.91
CA GLY A 58 10.10 -0.03 1.99
C GLY A 58 10.32 0.46 0.55
N ILE A 59 11.50 1.00 0.23
CA ILE A 59 11.88 1.38 -1.14
C ILE A 59 12.60 0.20 -1.80
N ILE A 60 12.13 -0.18 -2.98
CA ILE A 60 12.69 -1.26 -3.78
C ILE A 60 13.87 -0.72 -4.59
N ASN A 61 15.03 -1.39 -4.47
CA ASN A 61 16.18 -1.08 -5.31
C ASN A 61 15.96 -1.66 -6.73
N PRO A 62 16.05 -0.86 -7.81
CA PRO A 62 15.82 -1.34 -9.17
C PRO A 62 16.79 -2.43 -9.63
N HIS A 63 18.06 -2.39 -9.18
CA HIS A 63 19.03 -3.43 -9.49
C HIS A 63 18.65 -4.77 -8.83
N ASP A 64 18.29 -4.74 -7.54
CA ASP A 64 17.89 -5.93 -6.81
C ASP A 64 16.60 -6.53 -7.39
N TRP A 65 15.65 -5.66 -7.81
CA TRP A 65 14.46 -6.09 -8.51
C TRP A 65 14.78 -6.81 -9.82
N ALA A 66 15.60 -6.20 -10.68
CA ALA A 66 15.98 -6.82 -11.94
C ALA A 66 16.76 -8.13 -11.72
N ALA A 67 17.55 -8.24 -10.63
CA ALA A 67 18.31 -9.44 -10.30
C ALA A 67 17.45 -10.58 -9.69
N LEU A 68 16.21 -10.30 -9.33
CA LEU A 68 15.29 -11.25 -8.67
C LEU A 68 15.01 -12.50 -9.50
N CYS A 69 15.01 -12.38 -10.81
CA CYS A 69 14.75 -13.47 -11.74
C CYS A 69 15.99 -13.74 -12.62
N THR A 70 16.23 -15.01 -12.95
CA THR A 70 17.29 -15.45 -13.87
C THR A 70 16.82 -15.40 -15.34
N GLU A 71 15.53 -15.42 -15.57
CA GLU A 71 14.86 -15.31 -16.86
C GLU A 71 13.76 -14.24 -16.80
N ALA A 72 13.28 -13.78 -17.97
CA ALA A 72 12.22 -12.77 -18.04
C ALA A 72 10.93 -13.26 -17.36
N PRO A 73 10.41 -12.55 -16.33
CA PRO A 73 9.16 -12.93 -15.69
C PRO A 73 7.96 -12.72 -16.63
N ASN A 74 6.97 -13.63 -16.53
CA ASN A 74 5.70 -13.51 -17.25
C ASN A 74 4.86 -12.34 -16.73
N LEU A 75 4.97 -12.05 -15.42
CA LEU A 75 4.29 -10.93 -14.76
C LEU A 75 5.17 -10.36 -13.66
N GLN A 76 5.16 -9.06 -13.53
CA GLN A 76 5.76 -8.32 -12.42
C GLN A 76 4.68 -7.56 -11.67
N VAL A 77 4.72 -7.62 -10.34
CA VAL A 77 3.69 -7.04 -9.48
C VAL A 77 4.36 -6.17 -8.44
N ALA A 78 4.00 -4.88 -8.42
CA ALA A 78 4.54 -3.95 -7.42
C ALA A 78 3.48 -2.95 -6.96
N THR A 79 3.50 -2.61 -5.67
CA THR A 79 2.74 -1.48 -5.15
C THR A 79 3.46 -0.18 -5.49
N LEU A 80 2.73 0.82 -6.03
CA LEU A 80 3.29 2.14 -6.32
C LEU A 80 3.60 2.92 -5.04
N ALA A 81 2.73 2.77 -4.03
CA ALA A 81 2.93 3.42 -2.74
C ALA A 81 2.51 2.49 -1.59
N GLY A 82 3.43 2.27 -0.65
CA GLY A 82 3.30 1.33 0.44
C GLY A 82 2.21 1.75 1.45
N HIS A 83 1.32 0.83 1.76
CA HIS A 83 0.22 1.06 2.70
C HIS A 83 0.65 1.03 4.19
N GLU A 84 1.83 0.50 4.48
CA GLU A 84 2.40 0.44 5.84
C GLU A 84 3.50 1.47 6.03
N THR A 85 4.51 1.48 5.16
CA THR A 85 5.68 2.35 5.27
C THR A 85 5.48 3.74 4.69
N GLY A 86 4.50 3.91 3.80
CA GLY A 86 4.34 5.13 3.01
C GLY A 86 5.39 5.32 1.91
N ALA A 87 6.22 4.30 1.65
CA ALA A 87 7.25 4.36 0.60
C ALA A 87 6.61 4.50 -0.79
N VAL A 88 7.13 5.40 -1.61
CA VAL A 88 6.72 5.58 -3.01
C VAL A 88 7.81 4.99 -3.90
N GLN A 89 7.44 4.09 -4.80
CA GLN A 89 8.39 3.41 -5.69
C GLN A 89 8.66 4.23 -6.94
N ASP A 90 9.92 4.27 -7.36
CA ASP A 90 10.30 4.75 -8.69
C ASP A 90 10.01 3.66 -9.74
N MET A 91 8.75 3.63 -10.19
CA MET A 91 8.30 2.63 -11.16
C MET A 91 9.04 2.74 -12.50
N ALA A 92 9.43 3.94 -12.91
CA ALA A 92 10.19 4.13 -14.14
C ALA A 92 11.55 3.44 -14.04
N ALA A 93 12.26 3.63 -12.94
CA ALA A 93 13.55 2.98 -12.69
C ALA A 93 13.43 1.45 -12.59
N LEU A 94 12.36 0.91 -11.96
CA LEU A 94 12.11 -0.54 -11.89
C LEU A 94 11.86 -1.15 -13.28
N ILE A 95 10.98 -0.52 -14.06
CA ILE A 95 10.64 -0.94 -15.43
C ILE A 95 11.88 -0.88 -16.33
N ASP A 96 12.65 0.20 -16.26
CA ASP A 96 13.87 0.36 -17.04
C ASP A 96 14.97 -0.64 -16.66
N ALA A 97 15.12 -0.96 -15.38
CA ALA A 97 16.07 -1.99 -14.93
C ALA A 97 15.70 -3.36 -15.49
N THR A 98 14.41 -3.71 -15.50
CA THR A 98 13.89 -4.94 -16.10
C THR A 98 14.14 -4.95 -17.62
N ARG A 99 13.82 -3.84 -18.30
CA ARG A 99 14.04 -3.70 -19.75
C ARG A 99 15.50 -3.87 -20.12
N ARG A 100 16.42 -3.26 -19.35
CA ARG A 100 17.86 -3.42 -19.59
C ARG A 100 18.34 -4.86 -19.41
N ARG A 101 17.77 -5.59 -18.45
CA ARG A 101 18.18 -6.96 -18.16
C ARG A 101 17.65 -7.98 -19.16
N PHE A 102 16.39 -7.85 -19.58
CA PHE A 102 15.69 -8.85 -20.36
C PHE A 102 15.35 -8.43 -21.80
N GLY A 103 15.68 -7.20 -22.19
CA GLY A 103 15.38 -6.66 -23.54
C GLY A 103 13.94 -6.12 -23.68
N ASP A 104 13.05 -6.51 -22.78
CA ASP A 104 11.68 -6.02 -22.69
C ASP A 104 11.31 -5.71 -21.22
N ALA A 105 10.40 -4.78 -21.02
CA ALA A 105 9.87 -4.47 -19.69
C ALA A 105 8.92 -5.56 -19.18
N GLY A 106 8.35 -6.40 -20.05
CA GLY A 106 7.38 -7.43 -19.71
C GLY A 106 6.03 -6.90 -19.24
N ALA A 107 5.20 -7.79 -18.72
CA ALA A 107 3.92 -7.46 -18.14
C ALA A 107 4.08 -6.92 -16.72
N TRP A 108 3.43 -5.77 -16.43
CA TRP A 108 3.38 -5.19 -15.09
C TRP A 108 1.96 -4.99 -14.61
N HIS A 109 1.69 -5.41 -13.38
CA HIS A 109 0.53 -4.99 -12.59
C HIS A 109 0.97 -4.06 -11.47
N ILE A 110 0.36 -2.89 -11.37
CA ILE A 110 0.67 -1.91 -10.34
C ILE A 110 -0.53 -1.72 -9.41
N ASP A 111 -0.32 -1.96 -8.12
CA ASP A 111 -1.28 -1.51 -7.11
C ASP A 111 -1.00 -0.04 -6.76
N ALA A 112 -1.86 0.86 -7.26
CA ALA A 112 -1.79 2.29 -6.99
C ALA A 112 -2.80 2.74 -5.93
N THR A 113 -3.34 1.84 -5.14
CA THR A 113 -4.42 2.09 -4.16
C THR A 113 -4.05 3.18 -3.15
N GLN A 114 -2.81 3.26 -2.74
CA GLN A 114 -2.34 4.31 -1.84
C GLN A 114 -1.80 5.54 -2.56
N ALA A 115 -1.59 5.48 -3.88
CA ALA A 115 -1.03 6.56 -4.69
C ALA A 115 -2.10 7.48 -5.30
N VAL A 116 -3.15 6.88 -5.90
CA VAL A 116 -4.20 7.62 -6.61
C VAL A 116 -4.88 8.63 -5.70
N GLY A 117 -4.96 9.89 -6.17
CA GLY A 117 -5.53 11.01 -5.43
C GLY A 117 -4.64 11.58 -4.31
N LYS A 118 -3.38 11.12 -4.17
CA LYS A 118 -2.42 11.58 -3.17
C LYS A 118 -1.09 12.02 -3.77
N ILE A 119 -0.66 11.37 -4.85
CA ILE A 119 0.51 11.73 -5.65
C ILE A 119 0.13 11.66 -7.13
N PRO A 120 0.87 12.33 -8.03
CA PRO A 120 0.63 12.22 -9.47
C PRO A 120 0.80 10.77 -9.95
N VAL A 121 -0.20 10.26 -10.68
CA VAL A 121 -0.18 8.93 -11.29
C VAL A 121 -0.60 9.06 -12.74
N ASP A 122 0.29 8.71 -13.66
CA ASP A 122 0.03 8.69 -15.10
C ASP A 122 0.17 7.27 -15.65
N PHE A 123 -0.96 6.60 -15.85
CA PHE A 123 -1.02 5.23 -16.35
C PHE A 123 -0.40 5.08 -17.75
N HIS A 124 -0.51 6.11 -18.60
CA HIS A 124 0.04 6.04 -19.95
C HIS A 124 1.57 6.12 -19.95
N ARG A 125 2.14 6.97 -19.08
CA ARG A 125 3.59 7.12 -18.95
C ARG A 125 4.26 5.92 -18.26
N LEU A 126 3.54 5.21 -17.38
CA LEU A 126 4.07 4.01 -16.72
C LEU A 126 4.23 2.84 -17.69
N GLU A 127 3.52 2.83 -18.83
CA GLU A 127 3.59 1.77 -19.84
C GLU A 127 3.30 0.35 -19.30
N VAL A 128 2.53 0.24 -18.24
CA VAL A 128 2.16 -1.03 -17.58
C VAL A 128 0.90 -1.66 -18.19
N TRP A 129 0.69 -2.93 -17.93
CA TRP A 129 -0.48 -3.65 -18.43
C TRP A 129 -1.74 -3.31 -17.65
N THR A 130 -1.62 -3.26 -16.32
CA THR A 130 -2.76 -3.02 -15.44
C THR A 130 -2.37 -2.16 -14.25
N LEU A 131 -3.36 -1.39 -13.74
CA LEU A 131 -3.22 -0.59 -12.53
C LEU A 131 -4.53 -0.63 -11.74
N SER A 132 -4.46 -0.93 -10.46
CA SER A 132 -5.61 -1.01 -9.56
C SER A 132 -5.68 0.16 -8.58
N PHE A 133 -6.91 0.55 -8.21
CA PHE A 133 -7.16 1.50 -7.12
C PHE A 133 -8.57 1.37 -6.56
N SER A 134 -8.82 2.00 -5.40
CA SER A 134 -10.11 1.97 -4.70
C SER A 134 -10.53 3.36 -4.24
N ALA A 135 -11.80 3.69 -4.45
CA ALA A 135 -12.35 5.03 -4.19
C ALA A 135 -12.21 5.48 -2.72
N HIS A 136 -12.44 4.58 -1.76
CA HIS A 136 -12.38 4.93 -0.34
C HIS A 136 -10.99 5.37 0.15
N LYS A 137 -9.93 5.11 -0.63
CA LYS A 137 -8.56 5.53 -0.28
C LYS A 137 -8.27 7.00 -0.61
N PHE A 138 -9.14 7.63 -1.39
CA PHE A 138 -9.15 9.07 -1.64
C PHE A 138 -10.48 9.73 -1.25
N PHE A 139 -11.13 9.19 -0.22
CA PHE A 139 -12.36 9.70 0.40
C PHE A 139 -13.62 9.59 -0.49
N GLY A 140 -13.60 8.70 -1.47
CA GLY A 140 -14.77 8.31 -2.25
C GLY A 140 -15.59 7.21 -1.58
N PRO A 141 -16.67 6.76 -2.21
CA PRO A 141 -17.54 5.74 -1.64
C PRO A 141 -16.82 4.39 -1.46
N LYS A 142 -17.17 3.68 -0.40
CA LYS A 142 -16.81 2.26 -0.24
C LYS A 142 -17.59 1.41 -1.24
N GLY A 143 -17.07 0.23 -1.58
CA GLY A 143 -17.74 -0.71 -2.48
C GLY A 143 -17.49 -0.44 -3.97
N VAL A 144 -16.56 0.45 -4.31
CA VAL A 144 -16.15 0.70 -5.69
C VAL A 144 -14.64 0.93 -5.79
N GLY A 145 -14.06 0.38 -6.86
CA GLY A 145 -12.69 0.58 -7.32
C GLY A 145 -12.62 0.43 -8.82
N ALA A 146 -11.43 0.44 -9.36
CA ALA A 146 -11.21 0.19 -10.78
C ALA A 146 -9.90 -0.54 -11.04
N LEU A 147 -9.91 -1.31 -12.13
CA LEU A 147 -8.74 -1.82 -12.80
C LEU A 147 -8.59 -1.06 -14.13
N LEU A 148 -7.51 -0.31 -14.27
CA LEU A 148 -7.10 0.19 -15.58
C LEU A 148 -6.41 -0.94 -16.33
N VAL A 149 -6.82 -1.15 -17.59
CA VAL A 149 -6.27 -2.20 -18.45
C VAL A 149 -5.76 -1.54 -19.74
N ARG A 150 -4.52 -1.81 -20.09
CA ARG A 150 -3.93 -1.34 -21.35
C ARG A 150 -4.67 -1.95 -22.54
N ARG A 151 -4.86 -1.16 -23.60
CA ARG A 151 -5.52 -1.66 -24.81
C ARG A 151 -4.72 -2.85 -25.38
N GLY A 152 -5.41 -3.91 -25.74
CA GLY A 152 -4.82 -5.14 -26.27
C GLY A 152 -4.47 -6.18 -25.20
N VAL A 153 -4.45 -5.82 -23.92
CA VAL A 153 -4.26 -6.78 -22.82
C VAL A 153 -5.53 -7.59 -22.61
N SER A 154 -5.41 -8.91 -22.66
CA SER A 154 -6.50 -9.85 -22.36
C SER A 154 -6.33 -10.40 -20.94
N LEU A 155 -7.40 -10.34 -20.15
CA LEU A 155 -7.46 -10.92 -18.81
C LEU A 155 -8.69 -11.85 -18.76
N PRO A 156 -8.57 -13.03 -18.14
CA PRO A 156 -9.73 -13.88 -17.91
C PRO A 156 -10.69 -13.20 -16.92
N PRO A 157 -12.01 -13.23 -17.16
CA PRO A 157 -12.96 -12.65 -16.23
C PRO A 157 -13.05 -13.50 -14.95
N LEU A 158 -13.12 -12.85 -13.78
CA LEU A 158 -13.42 -13.53 -12.51
C LEU A 158 -14.91 -13.91 -12.43
N PHE A 159 -15.79 -13.05 -12.96
CA PHE A 159 -17.22 -13.26 -12.97
C PHE A 159 -17.72 -13.36 -14.41
N VAL A 160 -18.30 -14.49 -14.74
CA VAL A 160 -18.96 -14.72 -16.03
C VAL A 160 -20.46 -14.49 -15.89
N GLY A 161 -21.12 -14.01 -16.96
CA GLY A 161 -22.56 -13.70 -16.93
C GLY A 161 -23.00 -12.91 -18.15
N GLY A 162 -23.71 -11.82 -17.95
CA GLY A 162 -24.35 -11.01 -18.99
C GLY A 162 -23.41 -10.18 -19.89
N GLY A 163 -22.08 -10.36 -19.79
CA GLY A 163 -21.12 -9.70 -20.67
C GLY A 163 -20.89 -8.20 -20.41
N GLN A 164 -21.34 -7.67 -19.28
CA GLN A 164 -21.10 -6.27 -18.90
C GLN A 164 -19.62 -5.94 -18.91
N GLN A 165 -19.30 -4.66 -19.08
CA GLN A 165 -17.95 -4.16 -19.20
C GLN A 165 -17.12 -4.91 -20.26
N ARG A 166 -17.73 -5.18 -21.42
CA ARG A 166 -17.15 -5.92 -22.56
C ARG A 166 -16.69 -7.33 -22.19
N GLY A 167 -17.45 -8.01 -21.33
CA GLY A 167 -17.13 -9.34 -20.85
C GLY A 167 -15.99 -9.43 -19.84
N ARG A 168 -15.43 -8.29 -19.40
CA ARG A 168 -14.34 -8.29 -18.43
C ARG A 168 -14.81 -8.50 -16.99
N ARG A 169 -15.98 -7.96 -16.67
CA ARG A 169 -16.58 -8.10 -15.34
C ARG A 169 -18.11 -8.05 -15.47
N SER A 170 -18.74 -9.18 -15.44
CA SER A 170 -20.18 -9.30 -15.54
C SER A 170 -20.90 -8.87 -14.27
N GLY A 171 -22.16 -8.53 -14.41
CA GLY A 171 -23.04 -7.98 -13.35
C GLY A 171 -23.39 -6.52 -13.61
N THR A 172 -24.62 -6.14 -13.26
CA THR A 172 -25.13 -4.77 -13.45
C THR A 172 -24.21 -3.76 -12.77
N GLU A 173 -23.82 -2.74 -13.50
CA GLU A 173 -22.90 -1.70 -13.03
C GLU A 173 -23.55 -0.82 -11.97
N ALA A 174 -22.85 -0.61 -10.85
CA ALA A 174 -23.25 0.32 -9.81
C ALA A 174 -22.92 1.77 -10.22
N VAL A 175 -23.71 2.32 -11.16
CA VAL A 175 -23.44 3.63 -11.80
C VAL A 175 -23.27 4.75 -10.77
N TYR A 176 -24.11 4.79 -9.74
CA TYR A 176 -24.02 5.79 -8.67
C TYR A 176 -22.69 5.74 -7.90
N LEU A 177 -22.12 4.55 -7.67
CA LEU A 177 -20.82 4.40 -7.06
C LEU A 177 -19.70 4.86 -7.99
N ALA A 178 -19.80 4.55 -9.29
CA ALA A 178 -18.83 4.99 -10.28
C ALA A 178 -18.81 6.53 -10.41
N VAL A 179 -19.99 7.17 -10.40
CA VAL A 179 -20.12 8.64 -10.41
C VAL A 179 -19.52 9.24 -9.12
N GLY A 180 -19.83 8.66 -7.96
CA GLY A 180 -19.25 9.08 -6.67
C GLY A 180 -17.72 8.94 -6.64
N MET A 181 -17.18 7.84 -7.17
CA MET A 181 -15.73 7.64 -7.32
C MET A 181 -15.10 8.70 -8.23
N ALA A 182 -15.71 8.96 -9.40
CA ALA A 182 -15.21 9.96 -10.35
C ALA A 182 -15.18 11.37 -9.75
N LYS A 183 -16.24 11.74 -9.01
CA LYS A 183 -16.31 13.05 -8.31
C LYS A 183 -15.22 13.13 -7.23
N ALA A 184 -15.08 12.11 -6.39
CA ALA A 184 -14.06 12.07 -5.35
C ALA A 184 -12.63 12.12 -5.92
N LEU A 185 -12.39 11.40 -7.03
CA LEU A 185 -11.09 11.42 -7.70
C LEU A 185 -10.75 12.82 -8.24
N ARG A 186 -11.71 13.49 -8.89
CA ARG A 186 -11.52 14.86 -9.37
C ARG A 186 -11.15 15.78 -8.22
N MET A 187 -11.94 15.79 -7.15
CA MET A 187 -11.63 16.60 -5.95
C MET A 187 -10.25 16.29 -5.38
N ALA A 188 -9.87 15.00 -5.33
CA ALA A 188 -8.56 14.59 -4.80
C ALA A 188 -7.41 15.04 -5.70
N VAL A 189 -7.62 15.12 -7.02
CA VAL A 189 -6.61 15.59 -7.98
C VAL A 189 -6.53 17.12 -7.96
N ASP A 190 -7.68 17.81 -7.94
CA ASP A 190 -7.75 19.27 -7.94
C ASP A 190 -7.12 19.86 -6.67
N ASP A 191 -7.37 19.22 -5.50
CA ASP A 191 -6.87 19.67 -4.19
C ASP A 191 -5.53 18.98 -3.79
N MET A 192 -4.87 18.24 -4.68
CA MET A 192 -3.77 17.33 -4.32
C MET A 192 -2.63 18.04 -3.57
N VAL A 193 -2.21 19.20 -4.05
CA VAL A 193 -1.12 19.98 -3.45
C VAL A 193 -1.49 20.45 -2.05
N ASP A 194 -2.69 21.00 -1.89
CA ASP A 194 -3.17 21.49 -0.59
C ASP A 194 -3.31 20.36 0.42
N ARG A 195 -3.79 19.19 -0.01
CA ARG A 195 -3.89 17.99 0.83
C ARG A 195 -2.50 17.47 1.25
N GLN A 196 -1.50 17.53 0.36
CA GLN A 196 -0.13 17.16 0.69
C GLN A 196 0.48 18.12 1.71
N ILE A 197 0.29 19.42 1.55
CA ILE A 197 0.73 20.45 2.51
C ILE A 197 0.08 20.21 3.87
N ALA A 198 -1.24 20.05 3.92
CA ALA A 198 -1.96 19.77 5.16
C ALA A 198 -1.43 18.50 5.87
N CYS A 199 -1.27 17.39 5.13
CA CYS A 199 -0.71 16.16 5.70
C CYS A 199 0.73 16.34 6.22
N THR A 200 1.54 17.19 5.56
CA THR A 200 2.91 17.50 6.02
C THR A 200 2.88 18.23 7.36
N GLN A 201 2.05 19.26 7.47
CA GLN A 201 1.89 20.03 8.72
C GLN A 201 1.38 19.17 9.88
N LEU A 202 0.37 18.31 9.60
CA LEU A 202 -0.15 17.36 10.58
C LEU A 202 0.93 16.37 11.04
N ARG A 203 1.74 15.85 10.10
CA ARG A 203 2.87 14.96 10.39
C ARG A 203 3.88 15.62 11.29
N GLU A 204 4.28 16.86 10.99
CA GLU A 204 5.25 17.64 11.78
C GLU A 204 4.71 17.90 13.20
N GLY A 205 3.45 18.33 13.33
CA GLY A 205 2.79 18.55 14.61
C GLY A 205 2.71 17.28 15.46
N PHE A 206 2.36 16.15 14.85
CA PHE A 206 2.33 14.85 15.54
C PHE A 206 3.73 14.43 16.00
N LEU A 207 4.75 14.54 15.14
CA LEU A 207 6.13 14.17 15.48
C LEU A 207 6.72 15.06 16.57
N ALA A 208 6.39 16.35 16.58
CA ALA A 208 6.74 17.26 17.68
C ALA A 208 6.08 16.82 19.00
N GLY A 209 4.80 16.40 18.94
CA GLY A 209 4.07 15.91 20.12
C GLY A 209 4.67 14.65 20.72
N ILE A 210 5.14 13.71 19.90
CA ILE A 210 5.77 12.46 20.39
C ILE A 210 7.25 12.60 20.73
N ALA A 211 7.90 13.73 20.43
CA ALA A 211 9.33 13.93 20.67
C ALA A 211 9.77 13.61 22.11
N PRO A 212 9.00 13.93 23.18
CA PRO A 212 9.39 13.64 24.55
C PRO A 212 9.52 12.14 24.90
N CYS A 213 8.90 11.24 24.13
CA CYS A 213 8.91 9.80 24.42
C CYS A 213 9.97 9.02 23.63
N LYS A 214 11.08 9.63 23.24
CA LYS A 214 12.24 8.89 22.66
C LYS A 214 12.74 7.83 23.64
N PRO A 215 13.35 6.69 23.14
CA PRO A 215 13.68 6.44 21.74
C PRO A 215 12.49 5.89 20.93
N TRP A 216 12.36 6.38 19.72
CA TRP A 216 11.49 5.85 18.67
C TRP A 216 12.13 6.09 17.29
N GLU A 217 11.73 5.28 16.30
CA GLU A 217 12.26 5.35 14.94
C GLU A 217 11.11 5.30 13.90
N ILE A 218 11.21 6.17 12.87
CA ILE A 218 10.36 6.07 11.69
C ILE A 218 10.90 4.98 10.78
N LEU A 219 10.07 3.98 10.46
CA LEU A 219 10.46 2.82 9.64
C LEU A 219 10.23 3.03 8.13
N GLY A 220 9.46 4.04 7.74
CA GLY A 220 9.26 4.44 6.35
C GLY A 220 10.33 5.43 5.86
N PRO A 221 10.21 5.91 4.60
CA PRO A 221 11.09 6.93 4.05
C PRO A 221 11.06 8.20 4.88
N LEU A 222 12.23 8.81 5.07
CA LEU A 222 12.35 10.08 5.78
C LEU A 222 11.94 11.27 4.89
N ALA A 223 12.08 11.12 3.57
CA ALA A 223 11.67 12.08 2.55
C ALA A 223 11.12 11.33 1.32
N GLY A 224 10.27 11.99 0.53
CA GLY A 224 9.74 11.43 -0.73
C GLY A 224 8.67 10.34 -0.57
N GLY A 225 8.22 10.07 0.67
CA GLY A 225 7.13 9.14 0.95
C GLY A 225 5.76 9.82 1.07
N LEU A 226 4.74 9.02 1.36
CA LEU A 226 3.38 9.51 1.65
C LEU A 226 3.34 10.16 3.03
N ASN A 227 3.08 11.46 3.09
CA ASN A 227 3.10 12.24 4.34
C ASN A 227 2.01 11.85 5.35
N HIS A 228 0.93 11.21 4.88
CA HIS A 228 -0.18 10.78 5.70
C HIS A 228 0.03 9.42 6.39
N VAL A 229 1.16 8.74 6.17
CA VAL A 229 1.49 7.45 6.80
C VAL A 229 2.73 7.60 7.67
N LEU A 230 2.62 7.23 8.93
CA LEU A 230 3.70 7.18 9.90
C LEU A 230 3.78 5.77 10.49
N LEU A 231 4.80 5.02 10.11
CA LEU A 231 5.13 3.73 10.72
C LEU A 231 6.27 3.95 11.71
N ILE A 232 6.02 3.78 13.01
CA ILE A 232 6.95 4.12 14.07
C ILE A 232 7.20 2.92 14.97
N ALA A 233 8.46 2.59 15.22
CA ALA A 233 8.86 1.66 16.26
C ALA A 233 9.12 2.40 17.57
N PHE A 234 8.45 1.98 18.65
CA PHE A 234 8.64 2.52 20.00
C PHE A 234 9.41 1.49 20.85
N SER A 235 10.73 1.63 20.92
CA SER A 235 11.58 0.69 21.66
C SER A 235 11.09 0.49 23.10
N GLY A 236 11.07 -0.76 23.56
CA GLY A 236 10.63 -1.10 24.91
C GLY A 236 9.11 -1.14 25.14
N VAL A 237 8.29 -0.95 24.09
CA VAL A 237 6.81 -0.98 24.21
C VAL A 237 6.22 -2.05 23.29
N ARG A 238 5.32 -2.85 23.81
CA ARG A 238 4.53 -3.80 23.01
C ARG A 238 3.37 -3.07 22.33
N SER A 239 3.25 -3.24 21.01
CA SER A 239 2.23 -2.56 20.22
C SER A 239 0.80 -2.94 20.61
N ASP A 240 0.54 -4.20 21.03
CA ASP A 240 -0.79 -4.62 21.48
C ASP A 240 -1.25 -3.85 22.74
N MET A 241 -0.34 -3.68 23.72
CA MET A 241 -0.63 -2.90 24.91
C MET A 241 -0.82 -1.40 24.59
N ALA A 242 0.02 -0.88 23.69
CA ALA A 242 -0.07 0.51 23.28
C ALA A 242 -1.38 0.79 22.52
N LEU A 243 -1.80 -0.10 21.61
CA LEU A 243 -3.06 0.05 20.87
C LEU A 243 -4.26 0.12 21.81
N MET A 244 -4.33 -0.77 22.82
CA MET A 244 -5.41 -0.74 23.81
C MET A 244 -5.42 0.58 24.61
N ALA A 245 -4.25 1.04 25.05
CA ALA A 245 -4.13 2.26 25.82
C ALA A 245 -4.47 3.51 25.00
N LEU A 246 -4.09 3.53 23.72
CA LEU A 246 -4.39 4.62 22.78
C LEU A 246 -5.88 4.66 22.43
N ASP A 247 -6.52 3.49 22.23
CA ASP A 247 -7.96 3.39 21.95
C ASP A 247 -8.79 3.93 23.10
N LEU A 248 -8.42 3.64 24.35
CA LEU A 248 -9.07 4.19 25.56
C LEU A 248 -8.96 5.73 25.66
N GLU A 249 -7.94 6.34 25.05
CA GLU A 249 -7.77 7.79 24.96
C GLU A 249 -8.38 8.37 23.66
N GLY A 250 -9.14 7.57 22.90
CA GLY A 250 -9.79 7.99 21.66
C GLY A 250 -8.86 8.15 20.47
N ILE A 251 -7.63 7.59 20.52
CA ILE A 251 -6.65 7.65 19.44
C ILE A 251 -6.66 6.34 18.65
N SER A 252 -7.26 6.36 17.48
CA SER A 252 -7.28 5.22 16.56
C SER A 252 -5.97 5.07 15.81
N CYS A 253 -5.31 3.94 15.98
CA CYS A 253 -4.09 3.57 15.26
C CYS A 253 -4.05 2.05 15.00
N SER A 254 -2.99 1.53 14.39
CA SER A 254 -2.90 0.10 14.09
C SER A 254 -1.46 -0.42 14.27
N ALA A 255 -1.32 -1.69 14.64
CA ALA A 255 -0.06 -2.40 14.51
C ALA A 255 0.13 -2.77 13.03
N GLY A 256 1.26 -2.37 12.41
CA GLY A 256 1.63 -2.54 11.01
C GLY A 256 0.61 -3.17 10.05
N ALA A 257 0.31 -4.45 10.15
CA ALA A 257 -0.65 -5.16 9.30
C ALA A 257 -2.10 -5.02 9.79
N ALA A 258 -2.71 -3.84 9.67
CA ALA A 258 -4.12 -3.61 10.04
C ALA A 258 -5.15 -4.44 9.25
N CYS A 259 -4.76 -5.11 8.17
CA CYS A 259 -5.66 -5.85 7.28
C CYS A 259 -5.83 -7.33 7.64
N SER A 260 -5.02 -7.87 8.55
CA SER A 260 -5.22 -9.23 9.08
C SER A 260 -6.06 -9.15 10.35
N SER A 261 -7.38 -9.00 10.20
CA SER A 261 -8.33 -9.02 11.31
C SER A 261 -8.13 -10.28 12.14
N GLY A 262 -7.64 -10.11 13.38
CA GLY A 262 -7.42 -11.20 14.34
C GLY A 262 -6.04 -11.87 14.36
N SER A 263 -5.08 -11.47 13.49
CA SER A 263 -3.71 -11.98 13.54
C SER A 263 -2.85 -11.10 14.45
N SER A 264 -2.24 -11.71 15.48
CA SER A 264 -1.23 -11.07 16.32
C SER A 264 0.18 -11.11 15.68
N LEU A 265 0.31 -11.64 14.47
CA LEU A 265 1.59 -11.78 13.78
C LEU A 265 2.04 -10.45 13.16
N PRO A 266 3.32 -10.08 13.28
CA PRO A 266 3.87 -8.93 12.60
C PRO A 266 3.74 -9.03 11.08
N SER A 267 3.60 -7.87 10.41
CA SER A 267 3.56 -7.81 8.95
C SER A 267 4.85 -8.36 8.33
N PRO A 268 4.77 -9.15 7.23
CA PRO A 268 5.94 -9.54 6.45
C PRO A 268 6.77 -8.35 5.95
N ALA A 269 6.15 -7.21 5.68
CA ALA A 269 6.86 -5.99 5.28
C ALA A 269 7.90 -5.54 6.33
N LEU A 270 7.66 -5.76 7.63
CA LEU A 270 8.61 -5.43 8.70
C LEU A 270 9.90 -6.26 8.61
N ALA A 271 9.80 -7.52 8.17
CA ALA A 271 10.98 -8.36 7.91
C ALA A 271 11.75 -7.84 6.70
N LEU A 272 11.02 -7.50 5.63
CA LEU A 272 11.59 -7.06 4.37
C LEU A 272 12.36 -5.73 4.50
N ILE A 273 11.91 -4.81 5.37
CA ILE A 273 12.65 -3.57 5.68
C ILE A 273 13.82 -3.78 6.64
N GLY A 274 14.11 -5.02 7.03
CA GLY A 274 15.26 -5.35 7.87
C GLY A 274 15.06 -5.13 9.37
N LEU A 275 13.80 -4.94 9.83
CA LEU A 275 13.54 -4.78 11.27
C LEU A 275 13.76 -6.10 12.02
N PRO A 276 14.63 -6.14 13.06
CA PRO A 276 14.83 -7.33 13.89
C PRO A 276 13.51 -7.83 14.48
N GLU A 277 13.41 -9.15 14.66
CA GLU A 277 12.17 -9.79 15.09
C GLU A 277 11.66 -9.26 16.44
N GLU A 278 12.58 -9.06 17.39
CA GLU A 278 12.30 -8.51 18.71
C GLU A 278 11.66 -7.13 18.67
N HIS A 279 11.96 -6.33 17.64
CA HIS A 279 11.43 -4.99 17.48
C HIS A 279 10.11 -4.93 16.69
N ARG A 280 9.74 -6.00 15.96
CA ARG A 280 8.50 -6.01 15.15
C ARG A 280 7.23 -5.89 15.97
N LYS A 281 7.29 -6.27 17.25
CA LYS A 281 6.17 -6.14 18.21
C LYS A 281 6.05 -4.77 18.85
N SER A 282 6.94 -3.82 18.51
CA SER A 282 6.92 -2.45 19.03
C SER A 282 6.43 -1.41 18.00
N VAL A 283 5.90 -1.87 16.85
CA VAL A 283 5.58 -1.01 15.72
C VAL A 283 4.12 -0.59 15.74
N ILE A 284 3.88 0.72 15.59
CA ILE A 284 2.56 1.32 15.47
C ILE A 284 2.50 2.16 14.20
N ARG A 285 1.41 2.03 13.45
CA ARG A 285 1.13 2.88 12.29
C ARG A 285 0.05 3.89 12.63
N PHE A 286 0.36 5.16 12.43
CA PHE A 286 -0.57 6.28 12.46
C PHE A 286 -0.90 6.70 11.03
N SER A 287 -2.15 7.02 10.78
CA SER A 287 -2.64 7.47 9.48
C SER A 287 -3.33 8.81 9.65
N LEU A 288 -2.82 9.83 8.96
CA LEU A 288 -3.31 11.19 9.02
C LEU A 288 -4.21 11.47 7.82
N GLY A 289 -5.28 12.23 8.03
CA GLY A 289 -6.15 12.67 6.94
C GLY A 289 -6.03 14.18 6.73
N PRO A 290 -6.11 14.71 5.50
CA PRO A 290 -5.94 16.14 5.23
C PRO A 290 -7.04 17.02 5.83
N PHE A 291 -8.06 16.43 6.40
CA PHE A 291 -9.21 17.12 7.02
C PHE A 291 -9.17 17.09 8.56
N LEU A 292 -8.11 16.55 9.15
CA LEU A 292 -7.93 16.55 10.60
C LEU A 292 -7.56 17.96 11.09
N ASN A 293 -7.97 18.27 12.32
CA ASN A 293 -7.60 19.52 12.98
C ASN A 293 -6.14 19.44 13.45
N PRO A 294 -5.27 20.40 13.11
CA PRO A 294 -3.85 20.41 13.50
C PRO A 294 -3.64 20.39 15.01
N ASP A 295 -4.47 21.12 15.79
CA ASP A 295 -4.35 21.18 17.24
C ASP A 295 -4.69 19.82 17.87
N GLU A 296 -5.75 19.15 17.39
CA GLU A 296 -6.13 17.80 17.83
C GLU A 296 -5.02 16.80 17.54
N VAL A 297 -4.38 16.88 16.36
CA VAL A 297 -3.27 15.97 15.99
C VAL A 297 -2.04 16.22 16.86
N SER A 298 -1.72 17.46 17.17
CA SER A 298 -0.63 17.82 18.11
C SER A 298 -0.92 17.31 19.53
N MET A 299 -2.15 17.48 20.01
CA MET A 299 -2.60 16.96 21.29
C MET A 299 -2.54 15.43 21.33
N ALA A 300 -2.97 14.76 20.25
CA ALA A 300 -2.84 13.32 20.12
C ALA A 300 -1.39 12.84 20.21
N GLY A 301 -0.47 13.52 19.54
CA GLY A 301 0.96 13.25 19.66
C GLY A 301 1.46 13.35 21.11
N SER A 302 1.04 14.38 21.84
CA SER A 302 1.39 14.59 23.25
C SER A 302 0.78 13.49 24.15
N ALA A 303 -0.45 13.03 23.87
CA ALA A 303 -1.07 11.93 24.58
C ALA A 303 -0.36 10.60 24.30
N VAL A 304 0.02 10.35 23.04
CA VAL A 304 0.87 9.19 22.66
C VAL A 304 2.16 9.20 23.47
N ALA A 305 2.85 10.33 23.58
CA ALA A 305 4.10 10.43 24.35
C ALA A 305 3.91 10.01 25.82
N LYS A 306 2.84 10.49 26.47
CA LYS A 306 2.51 10.13 27.87
C LYS A 306 2.23 8.63 28.02
N ILE A 307 1.46 8.06 27.11
CA ILE A 307 1.10 6.63 27.14
C ILE A 307 2.35 5.77 26.94
N ILE A 308 3.18 6.07 25.95
CA ILE A 308 4.43 5.35 25.66
C ILE A 308 5.38 5.42 26.86
N ALA A 309 5.56 6.59 27.48
CA ALA A 309 6.36 6.72 28.68
C ALA A 309 5.83 5.89 29.85
N ARG A 310 4.52 5.88 30.06
CA ARG A 310 3.85 5.05 31.11
C ARG A 310 4.07 3.55 30.87
N LEU A 311 3.97 3.10 29.61
CA LEU A 311 4.11 1.68 29.26
C LEU A 311 5.54 1.17 29.37
N ARG A 312 6.55 2.05 29.21
CA ARG A 312 7.96 1.70 29.46
C ARG A 312 8.26 1.49 30.94
N GLY A 313 7.52 2.13 31.83
CA GLY A 313 7.79 2.13 33.27
C GLY A 313 8.93 3.07 33.69
N PRO A 314 9.17 3.20 35.01
CA PRO A 314 10.09 4.19 35.56
C PRO A 314 11.60 3.85 35.38
N HIS A 315 11.93 2.73 34.72
CA HIS A 315 13.32 2.23 34.57
C HIS A 315 13.76 1.99 33.12
N ALA A 316 13.04 2.58 32.12
CA ALA A 316 13.39 2.43 30.69
C ALA A 316 14.17 3.64 30.13
#